data_e7b94d9f6bc36fcd4d2f8610860d3b61
#
_entry.id   e7b94d9f6bc36fcd4d2f8610860d3b61
#
_cell.length_a   1.000
_cell.length_b   1.000
_cell.length_c   1.000
_cell.angle_alpha   90.00
_cell.angle_beta   90.00
_cell.angle_gamma   90.00
#
_symmetry.space_group_name_H-M   'P 1'
#
loop_
_entity.id
_entity.type
_entity.pdbx_description
1 polymer ?
#
loop_
_entity_poly.entity_id
_entity_poly.type
_entity_poly.pdbx_seq_one_letter_code
_entity_poly.pdbx_strand_id
1 'polypeptide(L)'
;MIKVNLGTTDGGSWRLAAASAYRGLRPATETTLLGAKYRLRREARPRVAGDRDYAVLQALARGRHCILDVGANVGLTSLVMAETMAADGHIVAFDASEDACSLIRANLALNGQTDRVLVVNALIAERSGLTLDFYGDAASGSASIIPGYLAHHRPLRKVTLALDDFIAHAQITPELIKIDVEGAELQAIAGLRQTMQTIRPLLFVELHAWGNVVIADTVARLLPQLDALDYCMVYLRSGQVVTDPAVFADRGRCHVLLCPRQSPLLDQLATLPTEGL
;
A
#
# COMPACT_ATOMS: atom_id res chain seq x y z
N MET A 1 17.74 13.03 3.83
CA MET A 1 16.97 13.75 2.77
C MET A 1 17.13 12.96 1.49
N ILE A 2 16.11 12.16 1.13
CA ILE A 2 16.14 11.35 -0.09
C ILE A 2 16.04 12.32 -1.28
N LYS A 3 17.16 12.51 -2.01
CA LYS A 3 17.14 13.22 -3.29
C LYS A 3 16.67 12.25 -4.35
N VAL A 4 15.37 12.12 -4.53
CA VAL A 4 14.80 11.48 -5.73
C VAL A 4 14.98 12.50 -6.87
N ASN A 5 15.88 12.22 -7.78
CA ASN A 5 16.11 13.05 -8.95
C ASN A 5 15.02 12.76 -10.00
N LEU A 6 13.81 13.19 -9.71
CA LEU A 6 12.73 13.25 -10.68
C LEU A 6 13.02 14.46 -11.56
N GLY A 7 13.48 14.25 -12.78
CA GLY A 7 13.93 15.22 -13.77
C GLY A 7 13.40 16.63 -13.53
N THR A 8 14.32 17.59 -13.54
CA THR A 8 14.16 19.00 -13.19
C THR A 8 12.86 19.61 -13.73
N THR A 9 11.87 19.79 -12.85
CA THR A 9 10.88 20.84 -12.99
C THR A 9 11.04 21.77 -11.79
N ASP A 10 11.19 23.04 -12.08
CA ASP A 10 11.42 24.16 -11.19
C ASP A 10 10.84 24.00 -9.77
N GLY A 11 11.69 24.09 -8.74
CA GLY A 11 11.34 23.89 -7.33
C GLY A 11 10.35 24.90 -6.72
N GLY A 12 9.74 25.76 -7.51
CA GLY A 12 8.69 26.70 -7.10
C GLY A 12 7.26 26.29 -7.48
N SER A 13 7.10 25.46 -8.51
CA SER A 13 5.76 25.19 -9.07
C SER A 13 4.95 24.16 -8.30
N TRP A 14 5.56 23.17 -7.63
CA TRP A 14 4.87 22.14 -6.88
C TRP A 14 4.18 22.67 -5.60
N ARG A 15 4.77 23.67 -4.92
CA ARG A 15 4.14 24.29 -3.74
C ARG A 15 2.87 25.07 -4.12
N LEU A 16 2.86 25.74 -5.27
CA LEU A 16 1.70 26.47 -5.77
C LEU A 16 0.64 25.51 -6.36
N ALA A 17 1.04 24.46 -7.05
CA ALA A 17 0.12 23.41 -7.55
C ALA A 17 -0.54 22.65 -6.39
N ALA A 18 0.22 22.28 -5.35
CA ALA A 18 -0.33 21.68 -4.14
C ALA A 18 -1.37 22.60 -3.49
N ALA A 19 -1.06 23.88 -3.29
CA ALA A 19 -1.99 24.84 -2.69
C ALA A 19 -3.28 25.06 -3.51
N SER A 20 -3.22 24.90 -4.84
CA SER A 20 -4.39 25.00 -5.73
C SER A 20 -5.29 23.77 -5.65
N ALA A 21 -4.71 22.57 -5.61
CA ALA A 21 -5.45 21.33 -5.51
C ALA A 21 -6.27 21.20 -4.20
N TYR A 22 -5.83 21.85 -3.12
CA TYR A 22 -6.53 21.82 -1.82
C TYR A 22 -7.76 22.72 -1.71
N ARG A 23 -7.97 23.66 -2.64
CA ARG A 23 -9.05 24.66 -2.52
C ARG A 23 -10.47 24.07 -2.65
N GLY A 24 -10.62 22.91 -3.26
CA GLY A 24 -11.90 22.23 -3.43
C GLY A 24 -12.23 21.19 -2.34
N LEU A 25 -11.29 20.87 -1.44
CA LEU A 25 -11.47 19.84 -0.44
C LEU A 25 -12.32 20.32 0.74
N ARG A 26 -13.18 19.44 1.24
CA ARG A 26 -14.07 19.73 2.40
C ARG A 26 -13.25 19.95 3.68
N PRO A 27 -13.84 20.60 4.73
CA PRO A 27 -13.15 20.83 6.00
C PRO A 27 -12.58 19.54 6.61
N ALA A 28 -11.46 19.67 7.33
CA ALA A 28 -10.88 18.56 8.07
C ALA A 28 -11.72 18.23 9.31
N THR A 29 -11.73 16.95 9.68
CA THR A 29 -12.30 16.45 10.93
C THR A 29 -11.24 15.70 11.71
N GLU A 30 -11.32 15.72 13.03
CA GLU A 30 -10.48 14.88 13.90
C GLU A 30 -11.09 13.48 14.00
N THR A 31 -10.23 12.47 13.96
CA THR A 31 -10.58 11.09 14.25
C THR A 31 -9.54 10.50 15.20
N THR A 32 -9.96 9.60 16.09
CA THR A 32 -9.05 8.89 16.99
C THR A 32 -8.92 7.45 16.50
N LEU A 33 -7.70 6.98 16.30
CA LEU A 33 -7.38 5.61 15.89
C LEU A 33 -6.17 5.13 16.66
N LEU A 34 -6.25 3.95 17.26
CA LEU A 34 -5.18 3.36 18.10
C LEU A 34 -4.66 4.30 19.21
N GLY A 35 -5.53 5.16 19.74
CA GLY A 35 -5.17 6.14 20.77
C GLY A 35 -4.54 7.42 20.25
N ALA A 36 -4.16 7.51 18.99
CA ALA A 36 -3.65 8.71 18.35
C ALA A 36 -4.77 9.52 17.66
N LYS A 37 -4.58 10.83 17.56
CA LYS A 37 -5.52 11.73 16.91
C LYS A 37 -5.00 12.14 15.54
N TYR A 38 -5.84 11.95 14.51
CA TYR A 38 -5.56 12.32 13.14
C TYR A 38 -6.54 13.37 12.65
N ARG A 39 -6.04 14.38 11.96
CA ARG A 39 -6.84 15.36 11.25
C ARG A 39 -6.94 14.95 9.80
N LEU A 40 -8.13 14.58 9.35
CA LEU A 40 -8.35 14.09 8.00
C LEU A 40 -9.36 14.96 7.26
N ARG A 41 -9.18 15.13 5.97
CA ARG A 41 -10.20 15.72 5.11
C ARG A 41 -11.47 14.88 5.19
N ARG A 42 -12.62 15.54 5.12
CA ARG A 42 -13.93 14.87 5.31
C ARG A 42 -14.18 13.74 4.30
N GLU A 43 -13.61 13.84 3.11
CA GLU A 43 -13.63 12.82 2.06
C GLU A 43 -12.87 11.56 2.49
N ALA A 44 -11.85 11.73 3.31
CA ALA A 44 -11.00 10.65 3.84
C ALA A 44 -11.55 10.05 5.14
N ARG A 45 -12.82 10.26 5.47
CA ARG A 45 -13.40 9.75 6.70
C ARG A 45 -13.25 8.23 6.71
N PRO A 46 -12.43 7.67 7.61
CA PRO A 46 -12.27 6.23 7.65
C PRO A 46 -13.65 5.62 7.93
N ARG A 47 -13.99 4.57 7.23
CA ARG A 47 -15.04 3.65 7.67
C ARG A 47 -14.46 2.86 8.86
N VAL A 48 -14.18 3.58 9.94
CA VAL A 48 -13.38 3.17 11.12
C VAL A 48 -13.91 1.91 11.80
N ALA A 49 -15.13 1.49 11.52
CA ALA A 49 -15.76 0.38 12.21
C ALA A 49 -15.29 -1.01 11.74
N GLY A 50 -14.39 -1.11 10.75
CA GLY A 50 -14.04 -2.40 10.14
C GLY A 50 -12.56 -2.70 9.92
N ASP A 51 -11.69 -1.70 9.84
CA ASP A 51 -10.28 -1.93 9.51
C ASP A 51 -9.45 -2.14 10.79
N ARG A 52 -9.07 -3.38 11.04
CA ARG A 52 -8.25 -3.79 12.19
C ARG A 52 -6.79 -3.98 11.84
N ASP A 53 -6.44 -3.79 10.58
CA ASP A 53 -5.09 -3.89 10.00
C ASP A 53 -4.14 -2.78 10.47
N TYR A 54 -4.67 -1.62 10.87
CA TYR A 54 -3.84 -0.50 11.34
C TYR A 54 -2.93 -0.86 12.51
N ALA A 55 -3.43 -1.64 13.47
CA ALA A 55 -2.62 -2.06 14.62
C ALA A 55 -1.46 -2.98 14.20
N VAL A 56 -1.71 -3.88 13.25
CA VAL A 56 -0.67 -4.75 12.68
C VAL A 56 0.34 -3.92 11.89
N LEU A 57 -0.12 -3.01 11.03
CA LEU A 57 0.75 -2.12 10.27
C LEU A 57 1.62 -1.26 11.18
N GLN A 58 1.06 -0.70 12.25
CA GLN A 58 1.79 0.06 13.26
C GLN A 58 2.86 -0.80 13.95
N ALA A 59 2.54 -2.05 14.29
CA ALA A 59 3.49 -2.99 14.89
C ALA A 59 4.62 -3.36 13.91
N LEU A 60 4.28 -3.65 12.65
CA LEU A 60 5.25 -3.99 11.60
C LEU A 60 6.14 -2.80 11.21
N ALA A 61 5.64 -1.58 11.27
CA ALA A 61 6.37 -0.36 10.94
C ALA A 61 7.39 0.05 12.02
N ARG A 62 7.25 -0.49 13.24
CA ARG A 62 8.05 -0.06 14.39
C ARG A 62 9.55 -0.13 14.13
N GLY A 63 10.22 1.04 14.26
CA GLY A 63 11.67 1.18 14.13
C GLY A 63 12.21 1.03 12.70
N ARG A 64 11.36 0.90 11.68
CA ARG A 64 11.78 0.79 10.29
C ARG A 64 12.12 2.14 9.68
N HIS A 65 13.12 2.16 8.81
CA HIS A 65 13.61 3.37 8.16
C HIS A 65 13.02 3.60 6.76
N CYS A 66 12.66 2.55 6.03
CA CYS A 66 12.10 2.68 4.68
C CYS A 66 10.88 1.79 4.51
N ILE A 67 9.74 2.41 4.22
CA ILE A 67 8.46 1.73 4.03
C ILE A 67 7.84 2.15 2.70
N LEU A 68 7.26 1.21 1.96
CA LEU A 68 6.42 1.48 0.81
C LEU A 68 4.95 1.20 1.17
N ASP A 69 4.07 2.14 0.87
CA ASP A 69 2.62 2.03 1.04
C ASP A 69 1.96 2.07 -0.34
N VAL A 70 1.67 0.90 -0.90
CA VAL A 70 1.12 0.75 -2.26
C VAL A 70 -0.40 0.60 -2.18
N GLY A 71 -1.12 1.51 -2.86
CA GLY A 71 -2.56 1.71 -2.70
C GLY A 71 -2.85 2.50 -1.41
N ALA A 72 -2.17 3.64 -1.23
CA ALA A 72 -2.26 4.43 -0.01
C ALA A 72 -3.60 5.15 0.17
N ASN A 73 -4.45 5.21 -0.87
CA ASN A 73 -5.81 5.74 -0.88
C ASN A 73 -5.89 7.17 -0.29
N VAL A 74 -6.27 7.31 0.98
CA VAL A 74 -6.37 8.60 1.66
C VAL A 74 -5.18 8.91 2.58
N GLY A 75 -4.18 8.03 2.61
CA GLY A 75 -2.93 8.18 3.37
C GLY A 75 -3.04 7.83 4.85
N LEU A 76 -4.13 7.18 5.30
CA LEU A 76 -4.30 6.84 6.70
C LEU A 76 -3.32 5.75 7.14
N THR A 77 -3.08 4.73 6.32
CA THR A 77 -2.07 3.69 6.53
C THR A 77 -0.67 4.29 6.68
N SER A 78 -0.31 5.22 5.78
CA SER A 78 0.96 5.97 5.86
C SER A 78 1.08 6.75 7.16
N LEU A 79 0.02 7.45 7.59
CA LEU A 79 0.00 8.20 8.86
C LEU A 79 0.19 7.28 10.07
N VAL A 80 -0.52 6.14 10.10
CA VAL A 80 -0.43 5.15 11.19
C VAL A 80 0.97 4.53 11.27
N MET A 81 1.56 4.17 10.14
CA MET A 81 2.92 3.62 10.10
C MET A 81 3.97 4.66 10.52
N ALA A 82 3.77 5.94 10.17
CA ALA A 82 4.67 7.02 10.54
C ALA A 82 4.79 7.27 12.05
N GLU A 83 3.78 6.86 12.85
CA GLU A 83 3.79 7.00 14.31
C GLU A 83 4.86 6.15 15.00
N THR A 84 5.18 4.98 14.45
CA THR A 84 6.05 4.02 15.10
C THR A 84 7.33 3.70 14.35
N MET A 85 7.44 4.09 13.09
CA MET A 85 8.67 3.94 12.33
C MET A 85 9.82 4.76 12.94
N ALA A 86 11.05 4.50 12.54
CA ALA A 86 12.23 5.25 12.99
C ALA A 86 12.04 6.77 12.77
N ALA A 87 12.60 7.58 13.67
CA ALA A 87 12.41 9.04 13.63
C ALA A 87 12.96 9.69 12.33
N ASP A 88 14.01 9.12 11.76
CA ASP A 88 14.63 9.49 10.49
C ASP A 88 14.10 8.66 9.30
N GLY A 89 13.12 7.81 9.54
CA GLY A 89 12.51 6.95 8.53
C GLY A 89 11.61 7.70 7.55
N HIS A 90 11.41 7.10 6.37
CA HIS A 90 10.61 7.65 5.28
C HIS A 90 9.65 6.62 4.72
N ILE A 91 8.49 7.10 4.29
CA ILE A 91 7.48 6.32 3.57
C ILE A 91 7.40 6.84 2.14
N VAL A 92 7.28 5.93 1.17
CA VAL A 92 6.82 6.26 -0.18
C VAL A 92 5.42 5.71 -0.36
N ALA A 93 4.45 6.60 -0.49
CA ALA A 93 3.04 6.29 -0.68
C ALA A 93 2.68 6.36 -2.16
N PHE A 94 2.20 5.24 -2.72
CA PHE A 94 1.78 5.13 -4.12
C PHE A 94 0.26 5.03 -4.21
N ASP A 95 -0.30 5.77 -5.14
CA ASP A 95 -1.69 5.57 -5.57
C ASP A 95 -1.83 5.91 -7.05
N ALA A 96 -2.65 5.15 -7.76
CA ALA A 96 -2.89 5.39 -9.17
C ALA A 96 -3.88 6.53 -9.44
N SER A 97 -4.70 6.90 -8.44
CA SER A 97 -5.65 8.01 -8.52
C SER A 97 -4.97 9.34 -8.18
N GLU A 98 -5.05 10.33 -9.06
CA GLU A 98 -4.55 11.69 -8.79
C GLU A 98 -5.34 12.35 -7.64
N ASP A 99 -6.63 12.09 -7.57
CA ASP A 99 -7.50 12.62 -6.50
C ASP A 99 -7.11 12.00 -5.14
N ALA A 100 -6.83 10.69 -5.10
CA ALA A 100 -6.31 10.03 -3.90
C ALA A 100 -4.97 10.64 -3.49
N CYS A 101 -4.03 10.82 -4.43
CA CYS A 101 -2.75 11.48 -4.15
C CYS A 101 -2.91 12.90 -3.59
N SER A 102 -3.89 13.64 -4.09
CA SER A 102 -4.22 14.98 -3.58
C SER A 102 -4.75 14.92 -2.14
N LEU A 103 -5.60 13.94 -1.82
CA LEU A 103 -6.09 13.70 -0.47
C LEU A 103 -4.97 13.25 0.48
N ILE A 104 -4.10 12.34 0.03
CA ILE A 104 -2.93 11.90 0.81
C ILE A 104 -2.09 13.12 1.21
N ARG A 105 -1.68 13.95 0.24
CA ARG A 105 -0.87 15.17 0.51
C ARG A 105 -1.58 16.11 1.48
N ALA A 106 -2.90 16.29 1.33
CA ALA A 106 -3.68 17.14 2.22
C ALA A 106 -3.73 16.59 3.65
N ASN A 107 -3.92 15.28 3.81
CA ASN A 107 -3.97 14.64 5.11
C ASN A 107 -2.60 14.61 5.79
N LEU A 108 -1.51 14.37 5.04
CA LEU A 108 -0.14 14.46 5.54
C LEU A 108 0.18 15.87 6.05
N ALA A 109 -0.21 16.91 5.30
CA ALA A 109 0.00 18.30 5.71
C ALA A 109 -0.76 18.66 7.00
N LEU A 110 -1.99 18.14 7.17
CA LEU A 110 -2.79 18.33 8.37
C LEU A 110 -2.18 17.69 9.63
N ASN A 111 -1.33 16.66 9.43
CA ASN A 111 -0.69 15.89 10.50
C ASN A 111 0.83 16.10 10.60
N GLY A 112 1.39 17.06 9.85
CA GLY A 112 2.82 17.41 9.93
C GLY A 112 3.77 16.30 9.40
N GLN A 113 3.29 15.45 8.46
CA GLN A 113 4.07 14.31 7.95
C GLN A 113 4.61 14.52 6.52
N THR A 114 4.55 15.73 5.98
CA THR A 114 4.96 16.03 4.59
C THR A 114 6.45 15.80 4.31
N ASP A 115 7.30 15.92 5.32
CA ASP A 115 8.75 15.74 5.17
C ASP A 115 9.16 14.26 5.27
N ARG A 116 8.27 13.40 5.78
CA ARG A 116 8.53 11.97 6.00
C ARG A 116 7.82 11.05 5.00
N VAL A 117 6.80 11.54 4.30
CA VAL A 117 6.03 10.75 3.35
C VAL A 117 6.07 11.39 1.97
N LEU A 118 6.70 10.71 1.02
CA LEU A 118 6.69 11.07 -0.39
C LEU A 118 5.45 10.45 -1.07
N VAL A 119 4.68 11.23 -1.81
CA VAL A 119 3.49 10.76 -2.52
C VAL A 119 3.77 10.67 -4.02
N VAL A 120 3.63 9.47 -4.57
CA VAL A 120 3.87 9.16 -5.98
C VAL A 120 2.57 8.73 -6.65
N ASN A 121 2.12 9.47 -7.68
CA ASN A 121 0.99 9.04 -8.51
C ASN A 121 1.50 8.03 -9.55
N ALA A 122 1.26 6.75 -9.30
CA ALA A 122 1.67 5.67 -10.20
C ALA A 122 0.73 4.47 -10.10
N LEU A 123 0.48 3.84 -11.25
CA LEU A 123 -0.19 2.54 -11.33
C LEU A 123 0.87 1.44 -11.20
N ILE A 124 0.87 0.77 -10.06
CA ILE A 124 1.85 -0.29 -9.79
C ILE A 124 1.41 -1.59 -10.50
N ALA A 125 2.35 -2.22 -11.20
CA ALA A 125 2.15 -3.46 -11.95
C ALA A 125 3.46 -4.25 -12.10
N GLU A 126 3.40 -5.40 -12.80
CA GLU A 126 4.55 -6.28 -13.02
C GLU A 126 5.70 -5.59 -13.79
N ARG A 127 5.39 -4.73 -14.76
CA ARG A 127 6.37 -4.08 -15.64
C ARG A 127 6.08 -2.61 -15.79
N SER A 128 7.14 -1.82 -15.89
CA SER A 128 7.04 -0.38 -16.19
C SER A 128 6.75 -0.14 -17.67
N GLY A 129 6.11 1.01 -17.96
CA GLY A 129 5.95 1.53 -19.33
C GLY A 129 4.78 0.93 -20.12
N LEU A 130 4.02 0.00 -19.55
CA LEU A 130 2.78 -0.49 -20.19
C LEU A 130 1.66 0.53 -19.97
N THR A 131 0.70 0.57 -20.89
CA THR A 131 -0.50 1.39 -20.70
C THR A 131 -1.69 0.48 -20.44
N LEU A 132 -2.28 0.59 -19.25
CA LEU A 132 -3.44 -0.19 -18.82
C LEU A 132 -4.66 0.71 -18.58
N ASP A 133 -5.84 0.10 -18.66
CA ASP A 133 -7.08 0.72 -18.22
C ASP A 133 -7.14 0.67 -16.67
N PHE A 134 -7.44 1.79 -16.07
CA PHE A 134 -7.59 1.98 -14.64
C PHE A 134 -9.01 2.47 -14.35
N TYR A 135 -9.72 1.74 -13.51
CA TYR A 135 -11.12 2.00 -13.13
C TYR A 135 -11.13 2.53 -11.70
N GLY A 136 -11.48 3.78 -11.52
CA GLY A 136 -11.58 4.38 -10.21
C GLY A 136 -11.97 5.83 -10.25
N ASP A 137 -12.59 6.30 -9.19
CA ASP A 137 -12.80 7.72 -8.93
C ASP A 137 -12.54 8.03 -7.45
N ALA A 138 -12.36 9.33 -7.17
CA ALA A 138 -12.14 9.82 -5.82
C ALA A 138 -13.34 9.59 -4.87
N ALA A 139 -14.54 9.38 -5.43
CA ALA A 139 -15.75 9.27 -4.64
C ALA A 139 -15.97 7.83 -4.13
N SER A 140 -15.48 6.82 -4.84
CA SER A 140 -15.67 5.41 -4.49
C SER A 140 -14.76 4.93 -3.37
N GLY A 141 -13.62 5.60 -3.16
CA GLY A 141 -12.61 5.20 -2.18
C GLY A 141 -11.85 3.92 -2.53
N SER A 142 -12.11 3.34 -3.71
CA SER A 142 -11.43 2.16 -4.22
C SER A 142 -11.25 2.26 -5.73
N ALA A 143 -10.19 1.63 -6.26
CA ALA A 143 -9.86 1.67 -7.68
C ALA A 143 -9.03 0.44 -8.08
N SER A 144 -9.23 -0.07 -9.29
CA SER A 144 -8.59 -1.30 -9.74
C SER A 144 -8.27 -1.28 -11.24
N ILE A 145 -7.38 -2.17 -11.68
CA ILE A 145 -7.17 -2.48 -13.10
C ILE A 145 -8.10 -3.62 -13.58
N ILE A 146 -8.91 -4.19 -12.71
CA ILE A 146 -9.78 -5.32 -13.06
C ILE A 146 -10.95 -4.82 -13.90
N PRO A 147 -11.20 -5.36 -15.11
CA PRO A 147 -12.33 -4.98 -15.94
C PRO A 147 -13.65 -5.21 -15.23
N GLY A 148 -14.55 -4.21 -15.31
CA GLY A 148 -15.87 -4.27 -14.63
C GLY A 148 -15.86 -3.73 -13.21
N TYR A 149 -14.71 -3.42 -12.64
CA TYR A 149 -14.61 -2.65 -11.41
C TYR A 149 -15.18 -1.25 -11.67
N LEU A 150 -16.21 -0.83 -10.91
CA LEU A 150 -16.94 0.41 -11.17
C LEU A 150 -17.46 0.51 -12.62
N ALA A 151 -18.29 -0.46 -13.05
CA ALA A 151 -18.75 -0.64 -14.43
C ALA A 151 -19.40 0.59 -15.10
N HIS A 152 -19.72 1.63 -14.34
CA HIS A 152 -20.32 2.88 -14.84
C HIS A 152 -19.28 3.98 -15.15
N HIS A 153 -18.00 3.76 -14.86
CA HIS A 153 -16.93 4.73 -15.10
C HIS A 153 -16.12 4.37 -16.36
N ARG A 154 -15.81 5.39 -17.18
CA ARG A 154 -14.86 5.22 -18.27
C ARG A 154 -13.46 4.99 -17.67
N PRO A 155 -12.73 3.97 -18.14
CA PRO A 155 -11.37 3.75 -17.67
C PRO A 155 -10.46 4.92 -18.06
N LEU A 156 -9.52 5.22 -17.17
CA LEU A 156 -8.42 6.12 -17.45
C LEU A 156 -7.22 5.30 -17.94
N ARG A 157 -6.58 5.75 -19.01
CA ARG A 157 -5.33 5.14 -19.48
C ARG A 157 -4.17 5.59 -18.60
N LYS A 158 -3.52 4.63 -17.93
CA LYS A 158 -2.39 4.90 -17.02
C LYS A 158 -1.17 4.12 -17.46
N VAL A 159 0.00 4.78 -17.39
CA VAL A 159 1.29 4.11 -17.59
C VAL A 159 1.69 3.40 -16.29
N THR A 160 2.11 2.15 -16.40
CA THR A 160 2.48 1.31 -15.26
C THR A 160 3.90 1.59 -14.79
N LEU A 161 4.15 1.27 -13.51
CA LEU A 161 5.45 1.31 -12.85
C LEU A 161 5.66 -0.01 -12.09
N ALA A 162 6.78 -0.69 -12.34
CA ALA A 162 7.23 -1.80 -11.51
C ALA A 162 7.98 -1.26 -10.28
N LEU A 163 7.72 -1.84 -9.12
CA LEU A 163 8.38 -1.39 -7.90
C LEU A 163 9.89 -1.67 -7.91
N ASP A 164 10.35 -2.76 -8.54
CA ASP A 164 11.77 -3.03 -8.72
C ASP A 164 12.49 -1.89 -9.46
N ASP A 165 11.88 -1.34 -10.52
CA ASP A 165 12.43 -0.22 -11.28
C ASP A 165 12.48 1.06 -10.43
N PHE A 166 11.40 1.32 -9.67
CA PHE A 166 11.35 2.48 -8.78
C PHE A 166 12.41 2.39 -7.67
N ILE A 167 12.51 1.24 -7.00
CA ILE A 167 13.45 1.00 -5.90
C ILE A 167 14.89 1.16 -6.38
N ALA A 168 15.23 0.58 -7.54
CA ALA A 168 16.54 0.69 -8.15
C ALA A 168 16.87 2.14 -8.54
N HIS A 169 15.92 2.86 -9.16
CA HIS A 169 16.10 4.25 -9.55
C HIS A 169 16.25 5.19 -8.35
N ALA A 170 15.41 5.02 -7.34
CA ALA A 170 15.41 5.81 -6.12
C ALA A 170 16.57 5.44 -5.16
N GLN A 171 17.25 4.33 -5.40
CA GLN A 171 18.33 3.80 -4.57
C GLN A 171 17.93 3.65 -3.09
N ILE A 172 16.73 3.09 -2.86
CA ILE A 172 16.18 2.86 -1.52
C ILE A 172 16.19 1.37 -1.16
N THR A 173 16.13 1.08 0.14
CA THR A 173 16.12 -0.29 0.68
C THR A 173 14.88 -0.46 1.55
N PRO A 174 13.72 -0.83 0.98
CA PRO A 174 12.51 -1.01 1.74
C PRO A 174 12.60 -2.20 2.70
N GLU A 175 12.16 -2.00 3.93
CA GLU A 175 12.11 -3.03 4.98
C GLU A 175 10.70 -3.60 5.17
N LEU A 176 9.68 -2.80 4.83
CA LEU A 176 8.27 -3.15 4.84
C LEU A 176 7.58 -2.58 3.60
N ILE A 177 6.78 -3.41 2.95
CA ILE A 177 5.95 -2.99 1.81
C ILE A 177 4.51 -3.40 2.11
N LYS A 178 3.59 -2.43 2.20
CA LYS A 178 2.15 -2.70 2.21
C LYS A 178 1.65 -2.68 0.78
N ILE A 179 0.82 -3.67 0.39
CA ILE A 179 0.18 -3.79 -0.91
C ILE A 179 -1.32 -3.99 -0.70
N ASP A 180 -2.11 -3.09 -1.25
CA ASP A 180 -3.56 -3.11 -1.23
C ASP A 180 -4.05 -2.38 -2.50
N VAL A 181 -4.26 -3.15 -3.55
CA VAL A 181 -4.50 -2.64 -4.91
C VAL A 181 -5.74 -3.24 -5.57
N GLU A 182 -6.69 -3.68 -4.73
CA GLU A 182 -8.05 -4.04 -5.13
C GLU A 182 -8.10 -5.08 -6.28
N GLY A 183 -7.39 -6.21 -6.09
CA GLY A 183 -7.37 -7.37 -7.00
C GLY A 183 -6.18 -7.42 -7.96
N ALA A 184 -5.27 -6.44 -7.93
CA ALA A 184 -4.04 -6.42 -8.73
C ALA A 184 -2.78 -6.85 -7.94
N GLU A 185 -2.95 -7.48 -6.78
CA GLU A 185 -1.85 -7.81 -5.85
C GLU A 185 -0.82 -8.72 -6.50
N LEU A 186 -1.27 -9.69 -7.31
CA LEU A 186 -0.36 -10.61 -8.01
C LEU A 186 0.58 -9.86 -8.96
N GLN A 187 0.06 -8.88 -9.70
CA GLN A 187 0.85 -8.06 -10.61
C GLN A 187 1.82 -7.14 -9.86
N ALA A 188 1.38 -6.55 -8.74
CA ALA A 188 2.23 -5.71 -7.91
C ALA A 188 3.38 -6.52 -7.28
N ILE A 189 3.11 -7.72 -6.78
CA ILE A 189 4.12 -8.64 -6.22
C ILE A 189 5.08 -9.13 -7.31
N ALA A 190 4.60 -9.42 -8.52
CA ALA A 190 5.46 -9.81 -9.64
C ALA A 190 6.47 -8.71 -10.01
N GLY A 191 6.10 -7.42 -9.86
CA GLY A 191 6.97 -6.27 -10.04
C GLY A 191 7.97 -6.00 -8.90
N LEU A 192 8.02 -6.89 -7.88
CA LEU A 192 8.93 -6.84 -6.73
C LEU A 192 9.92 -8.01 -6.69
N ARG A 193 9.96 -8.82 -7.74
CA ARG A 193 10.70 -10.08 -7.71
C ARG A 193 12.18 -9.89 -7.35
N GLN A 194 12.85 -8.92 -7.95
CA GLN A 194 14.27 -8.62 -7.67
C GLN A 194 14.44 -8.10 -6.24
N THR A 195 13.59 -7.21 -5.80
CA THR A 195 13.60 -6.66 -4.43
C THR A 195 13.41 -7.77 -3.40
N MET A 196 12.46 -8.68 -3.60
CA MET A 196 12.24 -9.83 -2.72
C MET A 196 13.47 -10.76 -2.68
N GLN A 197 14.17 -10.92 -3.80
CA GLN A 197 15.36 -11.77 -3.88
C GLN A 197 16.58 -11.13 -3.18
N THR A 198 16.77 -9.81 -3.31
CA THR A 198 18.02 -9.15 -2.91
C THR A 198 17.91 -8.39 -1.59
N ILE A 199 16.81 -7.68 -1.36
CA ILE A 199 16.58 -6.84 -0.17
C ILE A 199 15.80 -7.62 0.90
N ARG A 200 14.89 -8.51 0.47
CA ARG A 200 14.10 -9.41 1.33
C ARG A 200 13.21 -8.67 2.35
N PRO A 201 12.40 -7.69 1.91
CA PRO A 201 11.49 -6.96 2.81
C PRO A 201 10.37 -7.87 3.34
N LEU A 202 9.68 -7.41 4.38
CA LEU A 202 8.35 -7.92 4.73
C LEU A 202 7.31 -7.31 3.77
N LEU A 203 6.33 -8.12 3.33
CA LEU A 203 5.18 -7.61 2.58
C LEU A 203 3.89 -7.87 3.36
N PHE A 204 3.20 -6.81 3.74
CA PHE A 204 1.82 -6.89 4.23
C PHE A 204 0.89 -6.72 3.04
N VAL A 205 0.09 -7.73 2.74
CA VAL A 205 -0.75 -7.76 1.53
C VAL A 205 -2.21 -7.96 1.92
N GLU A 206 -3.07 -7.07 1.45
CA GLU A 206 -4.52 -7.27 1.45
C GLU A 206 -4.92 -7.90 0.11
N LEU A 207 -5.35 -9.16 0.14
CA LEU A 207 -5.81 -9.89 -1.04
C LEU A 207 -7.31 -9.69 -1.21
N HIS A 208 -7.74 -9.42 -2.45
CA HIS A 208 -9.13 -9.17 -2.79
C HIS A 208 -9.67 -10.19 -3.81
N ALA A 209 -10.93 -10.60 -3.61
CA ALA A 209 -11.73 -11.26 -4.64
C ALA A 209 -12.59 -10.21 -5.35
N TRP A 210 -12.53 -10.18 -6.68
CA TRP A 210 -13.35 -9.29 -7.47
C TRP A 210 -13.60 -9.84 -8.87
N GLY A 211 -14.85 -9.89 -9.30
CA GLY A 211 -15.21 -10.44 -10.61
C GLY A 211 -14.73 -11.88 -10.76
N ASN A 212 -13.81 -12.12 -11.67
CA ASN A 212 -13.18 -13.43 -11.89
C ASN A 212 -11.92 -13.67 -11.04
N VAL A 213 -11.54 -12.71 -10.18
CA VAL A 213 -10.40 -12.87 -9.28
C VAL A 213 -10.87 -13.60 -8.04
N VAL A 214 -10.31 -14.79 -7.81
CA VAL A 214 -10.56 -15.63 -6.63
C VAL A 214 -9.28 -15.67 -5.82
N ILE A 215 -9.37 -15.39 -4.51
CA ILE A 215 -8.17 -15.32 -3.64
C ILE A 215 -7.43 -16.66 -3.62
N ALA A 216 -8.15 -17.77 -3.57
CA ALA A 216 -7.51 -19.11 -3.59
C ALA A 216 -6.67 -19.33 -4.86
N ASP A 217 -7.14 -18.88 -6.03
CA ASP A 217 -6.39 -18.96 -7.28
C ASP A 217 -5.16 -18.05 -7.29
N THR A 218 -5.31 -16.82 -6.72
CA THR A 218 -4.20 -15.88 -6.53
C THR A 218 -3.13 -16.52 -5.64
N VAL A 219 -3.52 -17.11 -4.52
CA VAL A 219 -2.62 -17.78 -3.58
C VAL A 219 -1.96 -19.01 -4.22
N ALA A 220 -2.71 -19.84 -4.95
CA ALA A 220 -2.17 -20.98 -5.67
C ALA A 220 -1.06 -20.59 -6.66
N ARG A 221 -1.15 -19.41 -7.27
CA ARG A 221 -0.13 -18.85 -8.16
C ARG A 221 1.04 -18.21 -7.42
N LEU A 222 0.81 -17.65 -6.21
CA LEU A 222 1.85 -17.01 -5.41
C LEU A 222 2.73 -18.02 -4.68
N LEU A 223 2.17 -19.08 -4.11
CA LEU A 223 2.92 -20.03 -3.28
C LEU A 223 4.19 -20.58 -3.96
N PRO A 224 4.16 -21.06 -5.22
CA PRO A 224 5.37 -21.54 -5.89
C PRO A 224 6.42 -20.43 -6.11
N GLN A 225 5.97 -19.19 -6.34
CA GLN A 225 6.87 -18.05 -6.52
C GLN A 225 7.55 -17.67 -5.22
N LEU A 226 6.80 -17.70 -4.10
CA LEU A 226 7.32 -17.45 -2.76
C LEU A 226 8.33 -18.50 -2.35
N ASP A 227 8.02 -19.78 -2.63
CA ASP A 227 8.91 -20.89 -2.34
C ASP A 227 10.25 -20.75 -3.09
N ALA A 228 10.20 -20.39 -4.37
CA ALA A 228 11.39 -20.13 -5.18
C ALA A 228 12.24 -18.93 -4.68
N LEU A 229 11.67 -18.03 -3.89
CA LEU A 229 12.33 -16.87 -3.29
C LEU A 229 12.70 -17.09 -1.81
N ASP A 230 12.46 -18.28 -1.27
CA ASP A 230 12.62 -18.62 0.15
C ASP A 230 11.78 -17.70 1.07
N TYR A 231 10.54 -17.45 0.63
CA TYR A 231 9.50 -16.77 1.39
C TYR A 231 8.43 -17.74 1.85
N CYS A 232 7.72 -17.39 2.90
CA CYS A 232 6.45 -18.02 3.27
C CYS A 232 5.33 -16.98 3.31
N MET A 233 4.10 -17.46 3.19
CA MET A 233 2.88 -16.67 3.39
C MET A 233 2.28 -17.04 4.74
N VAL A 234 2.01 -16.05 5.57
CA VAL A 234 1.29 -16.23 6.84
C VAL A 234 -0.10 -15.63 6.69
N TYR A 235 -1.15 -16.40 6.99
CA TYR A 235 -2.51 -15.88 7.08
C TYR A 235 -2.69 -15.19 8.43
N LEU A 236 -2.78 -13.87 8.42
CA LEU A 236 -2.74 -13.07 9.67
C LEU A 236 -3.88 -13.38 10.63
N ARG A 237 -5.06 -13.72 10.11
CA ARG A 237 -6.21 -14.09 10.94
C ARG A 237 -5.96 -15.34 11.82
N SER A 238 -5.21 -16.31 11.31
CA SER A 238 -4.92 -17.56 12.03
C SER A 238 -3.51 -17.59 12.62
N GLY A 239 -2.61 -16.70 12.17
CA GLY A 239 -1.18 -16.74 12.51
C GLY A 239 -0.44 -17.94 11.90
N GLN A 240 -1.05 -18.68 10.97
CA GLN A 240 -0.47 -19.91 10.40
C GLN A 240 0.17 -19.67 9.05
N VAL A 241 1.25 -20.41 8.78
CA VAL A 241 1.85 -20.49 7.45
C VAL A 241 0.90 -21.20 6.50
N VAL A 242 0.64 -20.59 5.37
CA VAL A 242 -0.26 -21.10 4.33
C VAL A 242 0.48 -22.11 3.47
N THR A 243 -0.07 -23.32 3.40
CA THR A 243 0.39 -24.39 2.50
C THR A 243 -0.69 -24.85 1.54
N ASP A 244 -1.97 -24.58 1.87
CA ASP A 244 -3.13 -24.93 1.06
C ASP A 244 -3.93 -23.67 0.70
N PRO A 245 -4.05 -23.34 -0.60
CA PRO A 245 -4.87 -22.20 -1.04
C PRO A 245 -6.35 -22.32 -0.68
N ALA A 246 -6.87 -23.52 -0.46
CA ALA A 246 -8.28 -23.78 -0.19
C ALA A 246 -8.78 -23.07 1.10
N VAL A 247 -7.90 -22.70 2.01
CA VAL A 247 -8.26 -21.91 3.22
C VAL A 247 -8.86 -20.53 2.88
N PHE A 248 -8.73 -20.09 1.63
CA PHE A 248 -9.26 -18.83 1.12
C PHE A 248 -10.46 -18.98 0.16
N ALA A 249 -11.00 -20.18 -0.04
CA ALA A 249 -12.02 -20.45 -1.08
C ALA A 249 -13.25 -19.52 -0.97
N ASP A 250 -13.69 -19.22 0.25
CA ASP A 250 -14.88 -18.40 0.50
C ASP A 250 -14.55 -16.98 1.00
N ARG A 251 -13.33 -16.48 0.73
CA ARG A 251 -12.91 -15.16 1.20
C ARG A 251 -13.11 -14.10 0.13
N GLY A 252 -13.81 -13.02 0.48
CA GLY A 252 -13.89 -11.81 -0.35
C GLY A 252 -12.67 -10.91 -0.18
N ARG A 253 -12.06 -10.92 1.02
CA ARG A 253 -10.90 -10.13 1.41
C ARG A 253 -10.15 -10.83 2.53
N CYS A 254 -8.83 -10.74 2.52
CA CYS A 254 -8.01 -11.22 3.63
C CYS A 254 -6.63 -10.57 3.66
N HIS A 255 -6.01 -10.57 4.84
CA HIS A 255 -4.66 -10.06 5.05
C HIS A 255 -3.66 -11.20 5.20
N VAL A 256 -2.58 -11.12 4.46
CA VAL A 256 -1.46 -12.04 4.55
C VAL A 256 -0.15 -11.28 4.74
N LEU A 257 0.80 -11.91 5.41
CA LEU A 257 2.17 -11.45 5.51
C LEU A 257 3.06 -12.38 4.71
N LEU A 258 3.78 -11.81 3.72
CA LEU A 258 4.82 -12.54 3.02
C LEU A 258 6.14 -12.19 3.68
N CYS A 259 6.85 -13.18 4.17
CA CYS A 259 8.10 -12.95 4.87
C CYS A 259 9.16 -14.00 4.50
N PRO A 260 10.46 -13.61 4.52
CA PRO A 260 11.55 -14.58 4.38
C PRO A 260 11.42 -15.70 5.40
N ARG A 261 11.65 -16.95 5.00
CA ARG A 261 11.52 -18.12 5.90
C ARG A 261 12.44 -18.06 7.11
N GLN A 262 13.51 -17.26 7.04
CA GLN A 262 14.46 -17.06 8.14
C GLN A 262 14.16 -15.80 8.96
N SER A 263 13.01 -15.15 8.74
CA SER A 263 12.64 -13.93 9.46
C SER A 263 12.37 -14.23 10.94
N PRO A 264 13.01 -13.49 11.88
CA PRO A 264 12.72 -13.62 13.31
C PRO A 264 11.27 -13.30 13.67
N LEU A 265 10.56 -12.60 12.77
CA LEU A 265 9.15 -12.28 12.96
C LEU A 265 8.27 -13.54 13.00
N LEU A 266 8.68 -14.64 12.36
CA LEU A 266 7.92 -15.88 12.39
C LEU A 266 7.76 -16.45 13.80
N ASP A 267 8.78 -16.27 14.65
CA ASP A 267 8.74 -16.66 16.07
C ASP A 267 7.88 -15.70 16.92
N GLN A 268 7.55 -14.55 16.37
CA GLN A 268 6.83 -13.47 17.08
C GLN A 268 5.40 -13.24 16.51
N LEU A 269 4.92 -14.08 15.61
CA LEU A 269 3.60 -13.91 14.99
C LEU A 269 2.46 -13.82 16.01
N ALA A 270 2.54 -14.59 17.11
CA ALA A 270 1.57 -14.56 18.18
C ALA A 270 1.51 -13.22 18.95
N THR A 271 2.52 -12.36 18.80
CA THR A 271 2.55 -11.03 19.42
C THR A 271 1.97 -9.93 18.55
N LEU A 272 1.69 -10.22 17.27
CA LEU A 272 1.04 -9.26 16.39
C LEU A 272 -0.43 -9.07 16.79
N PRO A 273 -0.93 -7.84 16.78
CA PRO A 273 -2.32 -7.53 17.15
C PRO A 273 -3.28 -7.90 16.01
N THR A 274 -3.40 -9.19 15.73
CA THR A 274 -4.21 -9.73 14.61
C THR A 274 -5.67 -10.00 14.99
N GLU A 275 -6.09 -9.68 16.22
CA GLU A 275 -7.45 -9.91 16.67
C GLU A 275 -8.47 -9.21 15.76
N GLY A 276 -9.27 -10.01 15.06
CA GLY A 276 -10.39 -9.59 14.21
C GLY A 276 -10.02 -9.24 12.77
N LEU A 277 -8.83 -9.60 12.29
CA LEU A 277 -8.52 -9.59 10.85
C LEU A 277 -9.29 -10.67 10.08
#